data_8991de9ea2a6433696cd86c4b701210f
#
_entry.id   8991de9ea2a6433696cd86c4b701210f
#
_cell.length_a   1.000
_cell.length_b   1.000
_cell.length_c   1.000
_cell.angle_alpha   90.00
_cell.angle_beta   90.00
_cell.angle_gamma   90.00
#
_symmetry.space_group_name_H-M   'P 1'
#
loop_
_entity.id
_entity.type
_entity.pdbx_description
1 polymer ?
#
loop_
_entity_poly.entity_id
_entity_poly.type
_entity_poly.pdbx_seq_one_letter_code
_entity_poly.pdbx_strand_id
1 'polypeptide(L)'
;MRYLKNQNGIALVTALLLTLVTLAVIMAVFYLLNLQTKTSAAEKVYNTALQAAYGDSELFVKDLIPSLFPGETNVSLENRFSVISLDIGPSDACIQDKLHYSTDKWTNCTSSDNKTQQPDRMPDATVILKGDSQNYRVYSKIVDTVVGNTDGSGVTDRYTSGDGVTGKGGGNLDGKRIPYLYTVEIQAEGATNPKEKAQLEVLYAY
;
A
#
# COMPACT_ATOMS: atom_id res chain seq x y z
N MET A 1 62.05 9.62 -35.01
CA MET A 1 60.60 9.49 -35.17
C MET A 1 59.98 9.70 -33.79
N ARG A 2 59.39 10.88 -33.57
CA ARG A 2 58.59 11.16 -32.32
C ARG A 2 57.14 10.65 -32.52
N TYR A 3 56.85 9.53 -31.94
CA TYR A 3 55.47 9.12 -31.80
C TYR A 3 54.74 10.12 -30.89
N LEU A 4 53.98 11.02 -31.48
CA LEU A 4 53.00 11.84 -30.73
C LEU A 4 51.96 10.87 -30.16
N LYS A 5 52.15 10.46 -28.90
CA LYS A 5 51.12 9.75 -28.14
C LYS A 5 49.90 10.66 -28.04
N ASN A 6 48.85 10.38 -28.80
CA ASN A 6 47.57 11.07 -28.72
C ASN A 6 46.89 10.67 -27.41
N GLN A 7 47.20 11.38 -26.32
CA GLN A 7 46.68 11.11 -24.98
C GLN A 7 45.25 11.68 -24.80
N ASN A 8 44.80 12.54 -25.71
CA ASN A 8 43.51 13.19 -25.62
C ASN A 8 42.35 12.20 -25.81
N GLY A 9 42.51 11.16 -26.61
CA GLY A 9 41.48 10.12 -26.79
C GLY A 9 41.34 9.20 -25.58
N ILE A 10 42.45 8.88 -24.91
CA ILE A 10 42.45 8.03 -23.71
C ILE A 10 41.78 8.79 -22.54
N ALA A 11 42.08 10.08 -22.36
CA ALA A 11 41.49 10.90 -21.33
C ALA A 11 39.96 11.01 -21.48
N LEU A 12 39.45 11.13 -22.70
CA LEU A 12 38.01 11.20 -22.97
C LEU A 12 37.33 9.87 -22.69
N VAL A 13 37.91 8.74 -23.08
CA VAL A 13 37.36 7.40 -22.80
C VAL A 13 37.35 7.11 -21.31
N THR A 14 38.45 7.45 -20.59
CA THR A 14 38.50 7.25 -19.13
C THR A 14 37.49 8.14 -18.40
N ALA A 15 37.29 9.40 -18.81
CA ALA A 15 36.27 10.27 -18.25
C ALA A 15 34.88 9.71 -18.47
N LEU A 16 34.57 9.18 -19.67
CA LEU A 16 33.26 8.63 -20.01
C LEU A 16 32.99 7.31 -19.25
N LEU A 17 34.02 6.44 -19.08
CA LEU A 17 33.90 5.26 -18.24
C LEU A 17 33.65 5.63 -16.77
N LEU A 18 34.33 6.65 -16.25
CA LEU A 18 34.18 7.08 -14.86
C LEU A 18 32.80 7.68 -14.60
N THR A 19 32.29 8.48 -15.53
CA THR A 19 30.93 9.00 -15.43
C THR A 19 29.84 7.91 -15.51
N LEU A 20 30.05 6.88 -16.34
CA LEU A 20 29.14 5.75 -16.45
C LEU A 20 29.09 4.93 -15.16
N VAL A 21 30.27 4.65 -14.56
CA VAL A 21 30.36 3.94 -13.27
C VAL A 21 29.74 4.75 -12.16
N THR A 22 29.99 6.05 -12.08
CA THR A 22 29.35 6.91 -11.04
C THR A 22 27.85 6.96 -11.20
N LEU A 23 27.33 7.04 -12.43
CA LEU A 23 25.88 7.02 -12.69
C LEU A 23 25.25 5.68 -12.23
N ALA A 24 25.91 4.55 -12.52
CA ALA A 24 25.45 3.23 -12.09
C ALA A 24 25.40 3.10 -10.57
N VAL A 25 26.41 3.62 -9.86
CA VAL A 25 26.45 3.63 -8.39
C VAL A 25 25.33 4.50 -7.82
N ILE A 26 25.10 5.69 -8.39
CA ILE A 26 24.03 6.60 -7.96
C ILE A 26 22.65 5.92 -8.14
N MET A 27 22.40 5.28 -9.28
CA MET A 27 21.15 4.54 -9.51
C MET A 27 20.96 3.38 -8.52
N ALA A 28 22.02 2.63 -8.22
CA ALA A 28 21.98 1.56 -7.23
C ALA A 28 21.64 2.08 -5.82
N VAL A 29 22.23 3.20 -5.42
CA VAL A 29 21.94 3.85 -4.12
C VAL A 29 20.50 4.35 -4.08
N PHE A 30 20.01 5.00 -5.14
CA PHE A 30 18.61 5.42 -5.23
C PHE A 30 17.63 4.25 -5.15
N TYR A 31 17.95 3.13 -5.80
CA TYR A 31 17.14 1.92 -5.72
C TYR A 31 17.09 1.38 -4.29
N LEU A 32 18.24 1.30 -3.60
CA LEU A 32 18.30 0.86 -2.20
C LEU A 32 17.54 1.80 -1.25
N LEU A 33 17.65 3.12 -1.43
CA LEU A 33 16.93 4.10 -0.63
C LEU A 33 15.40 3.98 -0.81
N ASN A 34 14.93 3.76 -2.04
CA ASN A 34 13.51 3.54 -2.30
C ASN A 34 12.97 2.24 -1.67
N LEU A 35 13.79 1.19 -1.58
CA LEU A 35 13.43 -0.03 -0.87
C LEU A 35 13.36 0.21 0.65
N GLN A 36 14.32 0.95 1.22
CA GLN A 36 14.35 1.25 2.66
C GLN A 36 13.22 2.15 3.12
N THR A 37 12.81 3.14 2.32
CA THR A 37 11.69 4.03 2.70
C THR A 37 10.36 3.30 2.76
N LYS A 38 10.15 2.25 1.98
CA LYS A 38 8.93 1.42 2.02
C LYS A 38 8.85 0.49 3.23
N THR A 39 9.97 0.15 3.85
CA THR A 39 10.02 -0.76 5.01
C THR A 39 10.25 -0.05 6.35
N SER A 40 10.42 1.27 6.34
CA SER A 40 10.79 2.01 7.57
C SER A 40 9.72 1.94 8.67
N ALA A 41 8.44 1.83 8.32
CA ALA A 41 7.38 1.60 9.29
C ALA A 41 7.46 0.21 9.93
N ALA A 42 7.92 -0.78 9.19
CA ALA A 42 8.07 -2.17 9.63
C ALA A 42 9.28 -2.39 10.57
N GLU A 43 10.30 -1.54 10.48
CA GLU A 43 11.50 -1.63 11.33
C GLU A 43 11.40 -0.79 12.62
N LYS A 44 10.34 0.00 12.75
CA LYS A 44 10.12 0.85 13.93
C LYS A 44 9.87 -0.02 15.17
N VAL A 45 10.47 0.37 16.29
CA VAL A 45 10.24 -0.25 17.60
C VAL A 45 9.08 0.47 18.30
N TYR A 46 8.10 -0.29 18.78
CA TYR A 46 6.89 0.22 19.41
C TYR A 46 6.89 -0.05 20.91
N ASN A 47 6.46 0.93 21.71
CA ASN A 47 6.45 0.81 23.16
C ASN A 47 5.07 0.43 23.73
N THR A 48 4.02 0.63 22.95
CA THR A 48 2.65 0.34 23.38
C THR A 48 1.83 -0.27 22.24
N ALA A 49 0.78 -1.02 22.58
CA ALA A 49 -0.17 -1.56 21.61
C ALA A 49 -0.82 -0.45 20.77
N LEU A 50 -1.12 0.71 21.37
CA LEU A 50 -1.69 1.84 20.65
C LEU A 50 -0.73 2.38 19.57
N GLN A 51 0.55 2.51 19.90
CA GLN A 51 1.54 2.94 18.90
C GLN A 51 1.70 1.91 17.78
N ALA A 52 1.63 0.60 18.10
CA ALA A 52 1.64 -0.45 17.10
C ALA A 52 0.41 -0.38 16.19
N ALA A 53 -0.78 -0.13 16.74
CA ALA A 53 -1.99 0.07 15.95
C ALA A 53 -1.89 1.27 14.99
N TYR A 54 -1.33 2.40 15.45
CA TYR A 54 -1.06 3.55 14.57
C TYR A 54 -0.03 3.22 13.48
N GLY A 55 1.04 2.50 13.83
CA GLY A 55 2.06 2.08 12.86
C GLY A 55 1.48 1.18 11.78
N ASP A 56 0.64 0.23 12.16
CA ASP A 56 -0.03 -0.64 11.21
C ASP A 56 -1.09 0.09 10.39
N SER A 57 -1.83 1.03 10.97
CA SER A 57 -2.77 1.86 10.20
C SER A 57 -2.09 2.59 9.04
N GLU A 58 -0.91 3.12 9.30
CA GLU A 58 -0.10 3.78 8.28
C GLU A 58 0.36 2.80 7.19
N LEU A 59 0.84 1.62 7.58
CA LEU A 59 1.22 0.55 6.67
C LEU A 59 0.02 0.09 5.83
N PHE A 60 -1.12 -0.18 6.47
CA PHE A 60 -2.31 -0.70 5.82
C PHE A 60 -2.85 0.27 4.76
N VAL A 61 -3.00 1.55 5.10
CA VAL A 61 -3.58 2.55 4.18
C VAL A 61 -2.58 3.08 3.14
N LYS A 62 -1.28 3.13 3.43
CA LYS A 62 -0.29 3.69 2.50
C LYS A 62 0.39 2.66 1.61
N ASP A 63 0.51 1.43 2.07
CA ASP A 63 1.24 0.38 1.35
C ASP A 63 0.34 -0.77 0.92
N LEU A 64 -0.49 -1.34 1.83
CA LEU A 64 -1.28 -2.52 1.51
C LEU A 64 -2.47 -2.19 0.61
N ILE A 65 -3.34 -1.26 0.96
CA ILE A 65 -4.49 -0.89 0.12
C ILE A 65 -4.05 -0.43 -1.28
N PRO A 66 -3.07 0.49 -1.45
CA PRO A 66 -2.64 0.91 -2.77
C PRO A 66 -1.99 -0.18 -3.62
N SER A 67 -1.43 -1.21 -3.00
CA SER A 67 -0.86 -2.36 -3.70
C SER A 67 -1.92 -3.41 -4.06
N LEU A 68 -2.88 -3.66 -3.18
CA LEU A 68 -3.98 -4.60 -3.41
C LEU A 68 -5.01 -4.07 -4.40
N PHE A 69 -5.26 -2.77 -4.41
CA PHE A 69 -6.28 -2.14 -5.28
C PHE A 69 -6.07 -2.42 -6.78
N PRO A 70 -4.85 -2.33 -7.36
CA PRO A 70 -4.60 -2.72 -8.74
C PRO A 70 -4.55 -4.24 -8.99
N GLY A 71 -4.71 -5.07 -7.95
CA GLY A 71 -4.77 -6.53 -8.07
C GLY A 71 -3.45 -7.25 -7.79
N GLU A 72 -2.54 -6.67 -6.99
CA GLU A 72 -1.37 -7.43 -6.50
C GLU A 72 -1.85 -8.60 -5.64
N THR A 73 -1.24 -9.78 -5.82
CA THR A 73 -1.64 -10.99 -5.10
C THR A 73 -1.19 -10.98 -3.66
N ASN A 74 -1.96 -11.62 -2.77
CA ASN A 74 -1.62 -11.79 -1.36
C ASN A 74 -0.22 -12.36 -1.16
N VAL A 75 0.13 -13.41 -1.89
CA VAL A 75 1.46 -14.07 -1.81
C VAL A 75 2.61 -13.10 -2.14
N SER A 76 2.43 -12.21 -3.13
CA SER A 76 3.44 -11.20 -3.48
C SER A 76 3.68 -10.23 -2.33
N LEU A 77 2.60 -9.76 -1.70
CA LEU A 77 2.66 -8.86 -0.56
C LEU A 77 3.27 -9.52 0.68
N GLU A 78 2.86 -10.72 1.02
CA GLU A 78 3.41 -11.50 2.14
C GLU A 78 4.92 -11.69 2.00
N ASN A 79 5.39 -12.02 0.80
CA ASN A 79 6.82 -12.13 0.51
C ASN A 79 7.54 -10.79 0.69
N ARG A 80 6.95 -9.69 0.20
CA ARG A 80 7.54 -8.34 0.30
C ARG A 80 7.62 -7.85 1.75
N PHE A 81 6.62 -8.16 2.57
CA PHE A 81 6.53 -7.78 3.98
C PHE A 81 6.84 -8.92 4.95
N SER A 82 7.65 -9.90 4.54
CA SER A 82 8.04 -11.05 5.35
C SER A 82 8.74 -10.67 6.67
N VAL A 83 9.43 -9.53 6.71
CA VAL A 83 10.10 -9.00 7.92
C VAL A 83 9.14 -8.77 9.08
N ILE A 84 7.90 -8.39 8.78
CA ILE A 84 6.83 -8.18 9.78
C ILE A 84 5.85 -9.34 9.83
N SER A 85 6.18 -10.46 9.17
CA SER A 85 5.33 -11.64 9.11
C SER A 85 3.90 -11.30 8.67
N LEU A 86 3.77 -10.51 7.59
CA LEU A 86 2.47 -10.20 7.02
C LEU A 86 1.77 -11.49 6.60
N ASP A 87 0.52 -11.64 7.02
CA ASP A 87 -0.39 -12.72 6.64
C ASP A 87 -1.72 -12.11 6.22
N ILE A 88 -2.20 -12.43 5.02
CA ILE A 88 -3.46 -11.96 4.47
C ILE A 88 -4.48 -13.09 4.51
N GLY A 89 -5.43 -13.01 5.44
CA GLY A 89 -6.34 -14.10 5.75
C GLY A 89 -7.36 -14.43 4.65
N PRO A 90 -8.03 -13.46 4.02
CA PRO A 90 -9.01 -13.73 2.98
C PRO A 90 -8.37 -14.10 1.64
N SER A 91 -9.15 -14.75 0.76
CA SER A 91 -8.72 -14.98 -0.62
C SER A 91 -8.55 -13.67 -1.39
N ASP A 92 -7.70 -13.68 -2.43
CA ASP A 92 -7.53 -12.53 -3.33
C ASP A 92 -8.89 -12.00 -3.83
N ALA A 93 -9.81 -12.90 -4.19
CA ALA A 93 -11.15 -12.52 -4.66
C ALA A 93 -11.97 -11.79 -3.59
N CYS A 94 -11.90 -12.20 -2.31
CA CYS A 94 -12.59 -11.49 -1.23
C CYS A 94 -11.96 -10.12 -0.96
N ILE A 95 -10.64 -10.02 -0.99
CA ILE A 95 -9.95 -8.71 -0.84
C ILE A 95 -10.35 -7.77 -1.98
N GLN A 96 -10.41 -8.26 -3.24
CA GLN A 96 -10.86 -7.46 -4.38
C GLN A 96 -12.32 -7.01 -4.24
N ASP A 97 -13.21 -7.87 -3.72
CA ASP A 97 -14.58 -7.47 -3.41
C ASP A 97 -14.61 -6.31 -2.39
N LYS A 98 -13.83 -6.42 -1.31
CA LYS A 98 -13.76 -5.38 -0.28
C LYS A 98 -13.20 -4.05 -0.79
N LEU A 99 -12.31 -4.08 -1.77
CA LEU A 99 -11.69 -2.88 -2.32
C LEU A 99 -12.52 -2.21 -3.42
N HIS A 100 -13.27 -2.97 -4.21
CA HIS A 100 -13.95 -2.45 -5.40
C HIS A 100 -15.47 -2.37 -5.30
N TYR A 101 -16.08 -3.06 -4.35
CA TYR A 101 -17.53 -3.12 -4.21
C TYR A 101 -18.01 -2.64 -2.83
N SER A 102 -19.22 -2.16 -2.79
CA SER A 102 -19.90 -1.84 -1.54
C SER A 102 -20.11 -3.10 -0.70
N THR A 103 -20.15 -2.96 0.60
CA THR A 103 -20.19 -4.04 1.60
C THR A 103 -21.30 -5.06 1.36
N ASP A 104 -22.43 -4.64 0.79
CA ASP A 104 -23.54 -5.52 0.42
C ASP A 104 -23.22 -6.46 -0.77
N LYS A 105 -22.21 -6.13 -1.56
CA LYS A 105 -21.78 -6.86 -2.77
C LYS A 105 -20.54 -7.73 -2.61
N TRP A 106 -20.06 -7.94 -1.40
CA TRP A 106 -18.91 -8.81 -1.13
C TRP A 106 -19.30 -10.30 -1.24
N THR A 107 -19.46 -10.79 -2.47
CA THR A 107 -19.95 -12.14 -2.73
C THR A 107 -18.92 -13.24 -2.53
N ASN A 108 -17.63 -12.89 -2.69
CA ASN A 108 -16.52 -13.83 -2.48
C ASN A 108 -16.07 -13.93 -1.02
N CYS A 109 -16.62 -13.07 -0.14
CA CYS A 109 -16.39 -13.10 1.30
C CYS A 109 -17.48 -13.93 1.97
N THR A 110 -17.31 -15.25 2.00
CA THR A 110 -18.34 -16.21 2.38
C THR A 110 -18.67 -16.26 3.87
N SER A 111 -17.75 -15.81 4.76
CA SER A 111 -17.98 -15.80 6.20
C SER A 111 -18.70 -14.52 6.65
N SER A 112 -19.66 -14.67 7.56
CA SER A 112 -20.31 -13.53 8.23
C SER A 112 -19.31 -12.68 9.02
N ASP A 113 -18.22 -13.30 9.50
CA ASP A 113 -17.19 -12.63 10.28
C ASP A 113 -16.38 -11.63 9.44
N ASN A 114 -16.43 -11.70 8.10
CA ASN A 114 -15.81 -10.71 7.21
C ASN A 114 -16.38 -9.29 7.39
N LYS A 115 -17.62 -9.16 7.89
CA LYS A 115 -18.33 -7.88 8.08
C LYS A 115 -18.40 -7.43 9.54
N THR A 116 -17.83 -8.21 10.47
CA THR A 116 -17.85 -7.85 11.89
C THR A 116 -16.83 -6.76 12.20
N GLN A 117 -17.14 -5.89 13.14
CA GLN A 117 -16.23 -4.85 13.64
C GLN A 117 -15.14 -5.38 14.59
N GLN A 118 -14.94 -6.69 14.62
CA GLN A 118 -13.91 -7.34 15.43
C GLN A 118 -12.75 -7.76 14.54
N PRO A 119 -11.63 -7.02 14.55
CA PRO A 119 -10.52 -7.30 13.65
C PRO A 119 -9.84 -8.63 13.91
N ASP A 120 -9.83 -9.12 15.16
CA ASP A 120 -9.27 -10.41 15.55
C ASP A 120 -10.04 -11.61 14.98
N ARG A 121 -11.28 -11.38 14.52
CA ARG A 121 -12.08 -12.40 13.83
C ARG A 121 -11.99 -12.22 12.32
N MET A 122 -11.26 -13.11 11.66
CA MET A 122 -10.99 -13.07 10.23
C MET A 122 -10.44 -11.70 9.78
N PRO A 123 -9.23 -11.32 10.24
CA PRO A 123 -8.55 -10.12 9.80
C PRO A 123 -8.28 -10.17 8.30
N ASP A 124 -8.23 -9.02 7.64
CA ASP A 124 -7.77 -8.94 6.26
C ASP A 124 -6.26 -8.99 6.19
N ALA A 125 -5.59 -8.38 7.17
CA ALA A 125 -4.16 -8.51 7.34
C ALA A 125 -3.80 -8.70 8.81
N THR A 126 -2.78 -9.52 9.05
CA THR A 126 -2.15 -9.68 10.36
C THR A 126 -0.67 -9.40 10.22
N VAL A 127 -0.11 -8.57 11.09
CA VAL A 127 1.33 -8.30 11.13
C VAL A 127 1.88 -8.46 12.53
N ILE A 128 3.19 -8.73 12.61
CA ILE A 128 3.93 -8.75 13.88
C ILE A 128 4.92 -7.59 13.87
N LEU A 129 4.62 -6.57 14.67
CA LEU A 129 5.46 -5.40 14.81
C LEU A 129 6.38 -5.54 16.02
N LYS A 130 7.64 -5.10 15.83
CA LYS A 130 8.66 -5.19 16.86
C LYS A 130 8.40 -4.18 17.98
N GLY A 131 8.35 -4.66 19.23
CA GLY A 131 8.27 -3.81 20.42
C GLY A 131 9.56 -3.81 21.22
N ASP A 132 9.70 -2.85 22.12
CA ASP A 132 10.86 -2.73 23.02
C ASP A 132 10.85 -3.86 24.08
N SER A 133 9.72 -4.09 24.72
CA SER A 133 9.56 -5.12 25.76
C SER A 133 8.94 -6.41 25.23
N GLN A 134 8.10 -6.34 24.24
CA GLN A 134 7.43 -7.46 23.56
C GLN A 134 7.03 -7.09 22.15
N ASN A 135 6.87 -8.07 21.28
CA ASN A 135 6.28 -7.83 19.97
C ASN A 135 4.77 -7.58 20.08
N TYR A 136 4.21 -6.87 19.12
CA TYR A 136 2.78 -6.62 19.00
C TYR A 136 2.23 -7.34 17.78
N ARG A 137 1.15 -8.10 17.97
CA ARG A 137 0.36 -8.63 16.88
C ARG A 137 -0.74 -7.64 16.56
N VAL A 138 -0.86 -7.26 15.30
CA VAL A 138 -1.85 -6.29 14.86
C VAL A 138 -2.72 -6.94 13.79
N TYR A 139 -4.02 -6.77 13.94
CA TYR A 139 -5.05 -7.24 13.03
C TYR A 139 -5.72 -6.04 12.39
N SER A 140 -5.76 -6.01 11.08
CA SER A 140 -6.42 -4.95 10.30
C SER A 140 -7.51 -5.53 9.44
N LYS A 141 -8.63 -4.82 9.33
CA LYS A 141 -9.82 -5.30 8.65
C LYS A 141 -10.61 -4.18 8.03
N ILE A 142 -10.93 -4.29 6.75
CA ILE A 142 -11.90 -3.45 6.08
C ILE A 142 -13.30 -3.97 6.45
N VAL A 143 -14.09 -3.15 7.14
CA VAL A 143 -15.43 -3.51 7.61
C VAL A 143 -16.53 -2.86 6.78
N ASP A 144 -16.24 -1.77 6.10
CA ASP A 144 -17.17 -1.10 5.20
C ASP A 144 -16.45 -0.45 4.03
N THR A 145 -17.11 -0.43 2.87
CA THR A 145 -16.62 0.19 1.64
C THR A 145 -17.72 0.98 0.96
N VAL A 146 -17.48 2.28 0.79
CA VAL A 146 -18.30 3.16 -0.03
C VAL A 146 -17.57 3.39 -1.36
N VAL A 147 -18.19 2.96 -2.44
CA VAL A 147 -17.59 2.97 -3.77
C VAL A 147 -17.46 4.40 -4.30
N GLY A 148 -16.27 4.75 -4.74
CA GLY A 148 -15.95 5.99 -5.44
C GLY A 148 -15.90 5.84 -6.96
N ASN A 149 -15.29 6.81 -7.62
CA ASN A 149 -15.04 6.80 -9.08
C ASN A 149 -13.59 7.18 -9.42
N THR A 150 -12.65 6.95 -8.49
CA THR A 150 -11.25 7.37 -8.61
C THR A 150 -10.36 6.36 -9.33
N ASP A 151 -10.88 5.18 -9.67
CA ASP A 151 -10.20 4.26 -10.57
C ASP A 151 -10.00 4.97 -11.92
N GLY A 152 -8.79 5.41 -12.19
CA GLY A 152 -8.42 6.27 -13.30
C GLY A 152 -8.74 5.76 -14.71
N SER A 153 -9.37 4.57 -14.85
CA SER A 153 -9.80 3.99 -16.12
C SER A 153 -11.25 4.33 -16.49
N GLY A 154 -12.08 4.79 -15.55
CA GLY A 154 -13.52 4.93 -15.76
C GLY A 154 -14.02 6.36 -15.97
N VAL A 155 -13.21 7.37 -15.67
CA VAL A 155 -13.69 8.77 -15.70
C VAL A 155 -13.75 9.32 -17.11
N THR A 156 -12.88 8.90 -18.00
CA THR A 156 -12.87 9.34 -19.39
C THR A 156 -14.00 8.73 -20.23
N ASP A 157 -14.36 7.45 -19.99
CA ASP A 157 -15.35 6.76 -20.83
C ASP A 157 -16.81 7.03 -20.44
N ARG A 158 -17.09 7.32 -19.18
CA ARG A 158 -18.47 7.59 -18.73
C ARG A 158 -18.99 8.99 -19.05
N TYR A 159 -18.09 9.94 -19.22
CA TYR A 159 -18.47 11.33 -19.50
C TYR A 159 -18.28 11.75 -20.98
N THR A 160 -17.57 10.95 -21.78
CA THR A 160 -17.47 11.15 -23.23
C THR A 160 -18.61 10.49 -24.01
N SER A 161 -19.34 9.54 -23.40
CA SER A 161 -20.55 8.94 -23.98
C SER A 161 -21.86 9.55 -23.44
N GLY A 162 -21.82 10.72 -22.87
CA GLY A 162 -22.98 11.41 -22.31
C GLY A 162 -23.89 11.96 -23.38
N ASP A 163 -24.92 11.22 -23.72
CA ASP A 163 -26.14 11.73 -24.29
C ASP A 163 -26.83 12.61 -23.23
N GLY A 164 -26.57 13.88 -23.24
CA GLY A 164 -27.25 14.76 -22.32
C GLY A 164 -26.58 16.10 -22.09
N VAL A 165 -27.22 17.13 -22.65
CA VAL A 165 -26.99 18.55 -22.42
C VAL A 165 -25.70 19.12 -23.01
N THR A 166 -25.67 19.21 -24.32
CA THR A 166 -24.87 20.19 -25.04
C THR A 166 -25.36 21.59 -24.74
N GLY A 167 -24.94 22.16 -23.61
CA GLY A 167 -24.84 23.59 -23.51
C GLY A 167 -23.81 24.06 -24.54
N LYS A 168 -24.16 24.96 -25.42
CA LYS A 168 -23.25 25.64 -26.35
C LYS A 168 -22.14 26.38 -25.57
N GLY A 169 -21.07 25.68 -25.28
CA GLY A 169 -19.90 26.20 -24.62
C GLY A 169 -19.04 24.98 -24.26
N GLY A 170 -17.99 24.71 -25.06
CA GLY A 170 -17.08 23.57 -24.83
C GLY A 170 -16.29 23.70 -23.52
N GLY A 171 -16.95 23.50 -22.41
CA GLY A 171 -16.34 23.31 -21.14
C GLY A 171 -16.22 21.79 -20.90
N ASN A 172 -15.01 21.29 -20.79
CA ASN A 172 -14.73 19.99 -20.20
C ASN A 172 -15.44 19.96 -18.82
N LEU A 173 -16.53 19.20 -18.72
CA LEU A 173 -17.09 18.88 -17.41
C LEU A 173 -16.10 17.92 -16.76
N ASP A 174 -15.16 18.44 -16.00
CA ASP A 174 -14.34 17.63 -15.11
C ASP A 174 -15.30 16.89 -14.17
N GLY A 175 -15.48 15.61 -14.41
CA GLY A 175 -16.29 14.76 -13.55
C GLY A 175 -15.74 14.86 -12.12
N LYS A 176 -16.59 15.26 -11.19
CA LYS A 176 -16.20 15.35 -9.77
C LYS A 176 -15.61 14.01 -9.34
N ARG A 177 -14.36 14.01 -8.93
CA ARG A 177 -13.71 12.81 -8.36
C ARG A 177 -14.33 12.54 -7.00
N ILE A 178 -14.86 11.35 -6.85
CA ILE A 178 -15.40 10.83 -5.60
C ILE A 178 -14.44 9.73 -5.15
N PRO A 179 -13.74 9.88 -4.02
CA PRO A 179 -12.84 8.85 -3.54
C PRO A 179 -13.63 7.62 -3.09
N TYR A 180 -12.96 6.46 -3.14
CA TYR A 180 -13.40 5.30 -2.37
C TYR A 180 -13.20 5.61 -0.89
N LEU A 181 -14.16 5.24 -0.06
CA LEU A 181 -14.05 5.39 1.39
C LEU A 181 -14.06 4.01 2.03
N TYR A 182 -13.04 3.73 2.81
CA TYR A 182 -12.90 2.48 3.56
C TYR A 182 -12.97 2.78 5.05
N THR A 183 -13.82 2.03 5.76
CA THR A 183 -13.75 1.96 7.22
C THR A 183 -12.88 0.76 7.59
N VAL A 184 -11.78 1.02 8.25
CA VAL A 184 -10.79 0.02 8.66
C VAL A 184 -10.75 -0.05 10.17
N GLU A 185 -11.02 -1.25 10.71
CA GLU A 185 -10.84 -1.57 12.12
C GLU A 185 -9.48 -2.19 12.33
N ILE A 186 -8.76 -1.71 13.34
CA ILE A 186 -7.41 -2.17 13.68
C ILE A 186 -7.38 -2.52 15.16
N GLN A 187 -6.86 -3.69 15.48
CA GLN A 187 -6.62 -4.12 16.85
C GLN A 187 -5.18 -4.57 17.01
N ALA A 188 -4.47 -3.95 17.93
CA ALA A 188 -3.14 -4.39 18.34
C ALA A 188 -3.18 -5.02 19.73
N GLU A 189 -2.43 -6.09 19.92
CA GLU A 189 -2.27 -6.73 21.21
C GLU A 189 -0.82 -7.19 21.43
N GLY A 190 -0.40 -7.25 22.69
CA GLY A 190 0.91 -7.79 23.04
C GLY A 190 1.00 -9.27 22.68
N ALA A 191 1.99 -9.67 21.88
CA ALA A 191 2.15 -11.05 21.43
C ALA A 191 2.37 -12.04 22.59
N THR A 192 3.02 -11.58 23.67
CA THR A 192 3.28 -12.39 24.87
C THR A 192 2.24 -12.13 25.96
N ASN A 193 1.73 -10.90 26.07
CA ASN A 193 0.72 -10.52 27.03
C ASN A 193 -0.49 -9.88 26.33
N PRO A 194 -1.48 -10.66 25.90
CA PRO A 194 -2.63 -10.19 25.16
C PRO A 194 -3.60 -9.32 26.00
N LYS A 195 -3.30 -9.06 27.28
CA LYS A 195 -4.07 -8.12 28.11
C LYS A 195 -3.84 -6.68 27.70
N GLU A 196 -2.66 -6.37 27.15
CA GLU A 196 -2.41 -5.06 26.55
C GLU A 196 -3.01 -5.04 25.15
N LYS A 197 -4.12 -4.36 25.00
CA LYS A 197 -4.84 -4.22 23.73
C LYS A 197 -5.14 -2.76 23.42
N ALA A 198 -5.16 -2.45 22.15
CA ALA A 198 -5.65 -1.17 21.64
C ALA A 198 -6.50 -1.43 20.39
N GLN A 199 -7.58 -0.68 20.24
CA GLN A 199 -8.41 -0.66 19.03
C GLN A 199 -8.43 0.73 18.43
N LEU A 200 -8.46 0.80 17.13
CA LEU A 200 -8.47 2.02 16.33
C LEU A 200 -9.37 1.82 15.12
N GLU A 201 -10.26 2.78 14.89
CA GLU A 201 -11.04 2.88 13.66
C GLU A 201 -10.45 3.96 12.78
N VAL A 202 -10.26 3.66 11.51
CA VAL A 202 -9.69 4.58 10.51
C VAL A 202 -10.66 4.70 9.35
N LEU A 203 -11.07 5.93 9.02
CA LEU A 203 -11.73 6.23 7.77
C LEU A 203 -10.69 6.69 6.75
N TYR A 204 -10.54 5.91 5.69
CA TYR A 204 -9.55 6.16 4.65
C TYR A 204 -10.21 6.48 3.30
N ALA A 205 -9.75 7.54 2.65
CA ALA A 205 -10.18 7.95 1.32
C ALA A 205 -9.08 7.67 0.30
N TYR A 206 -9.38 6.85 -0.72
CA TYR A 206 -8.45 6.43 -1.77
C TYR A 206 -8.80 7.05 -3.13
#